data_40d515b856ae5b61fdeedafacbc687ea
#
_entry.id   40d515b856ae5b61fdeedafacbc687ea
#
_cell.length_a   1.000
_cell.length_b   1.000
_cell.length_c   1.000
_cell.angle_alpha   90.00
_cell.angle_beta   90.00
_cell.angle_gamma   90.00
#
_symmetry.space_group_name_H-M   'P 1'
#
loop_
_entity.id
_entity.type
_entity.pdbx_description
1 polymer ?
#
loop_
_entity_poly.entity_id
_entity_poly.type
_entity_poly.pdbx_seq_one_letter_code
_entity_poly.pdbx_strand_id
1 'polypeptide(L)'
;MTDRTYDEITGAGAPIKMWTRGVPVEDEAMRQLRNIAALPFVHRHVAVMPDVHMGKGATVGSVIPTRGAIVPAAVGVDIGCGMCAVQLSLGARDLPDT
;
A
#
# COMPACT_ATOMS: atom_id res chain seq x y z
N MET A 1 23.63 7.69 -6.09
CA MET A 1 22.72 7.29 -4.99
C MET A 1 21.37 7.97 -5.17
N THR A 2 20.32 7.21 -5.19
CA THR A 2 18.98 7.76 -5.34
C THR A 2 18.32 7.95 -3.99
N ASP A 3 17.83 9.16 -3.72
CA ASP A 3 17.03 9.43 -2.53
C ASP A 3 15.62 8.94 -2.76
N ARG A 4 15.39 7.69 -2.42
CA ARG A 4 14.06 7.12 -2.54
C ARG A 4 13.28 7.37 -1.25
N THR A 5 12.02 7.76 -1.41
CA THR A 5 11.09 7.85 -0.29
C THR A 5 10.39 6.52 -0.01
N TYR A 6 10.74 5.50 -0.75
CA TYR A 6 10.15 4.16 -0.65
C TYR A 6 11.23 3.09 -0.70
N ASP A 7 10.92 1.94 -0.17
CA ASP A 7 11.73 0.73 -0.30
C ASP A 7 11.18 -0.13 -1.43
N GLU A 8 12.06 -0.88 -2.09
CA GLU A 8 11.65 -1.73 -3.20
C GLU A 8 12.07 -3.16 -2.94
N ILE A 9 11.10 -4.07 -3.07
CA ILE A 9 11.34 -5.51 -2.95
C ILE A 9 11.18 -6.13 -4.33
N THR A 10 12.20 -6.84 -4.78
CA THR A 10 12.17 -7.56 -6.04
C THR A 10 12.19 -9.06 -5.79
N GLY A 11 11.52 -9.80 -6.65
CA GLY A 11 11.45 -11.25 -6.54
C GLY A 11 11.04 -11.86 -7.87
N ALA A 12 10.39 -13.02 -7.82
CA ALA A 12 9.96 -13.72 -9.02
C ALA A 12 8.83 -13.01 -9.76
N GLY A 13 8.06 -12.19 -9.07
CA GLY A 13 6.94 -11.45 -9.66
C GLY A 13 7.28 -9.99 -9.91
N ALA A 14 6.25 -9.16 -9.98
CA ALA A 14 6.39 -7.71 -10.13
C ALA A 14 7.10 -7.12 -8.91
N PRO A 15 7.85 -6.03 -9.09
CA PRO A 15 8.45 -5.33 -7.94
C PRO A 15 7.36 -4.78 -7.02
N ILE A 16 7.69 -4.69 -5.73
CA ILE A 16 6.82 -4.10 -4.72
C ILE A 16 7.50 -2.84 -4.21
N LYS A 17 6.87 -1.69 -4.40
CA LYS A 17 7.37 -0.41 -3.89
C LYS A 17 6.60 -0.05 -2.63
N MET A 18 7.32 0.15 -1.53
CA MET A 18 6.72 0.31 -0.21
C MET A 18 7.04 1.68 0.38
N TRP A 19 6.02 2.47 0.60
CA TRP A 19 6.14 3.75 1.30
C TRP A 19 5.85 3.55 2.79
N THR A 20 6.63 2.65 3.41
CA THR A 20 6.39 2.19 4.78
C THR A 20 7.57 2.44 5.71
N ARG A 21 8.47 3.34 5.37
CA ARG A 21 9.62 3.64 6.22
C ARG A 21 9.16 4.15 7.58
N GLY A 22 9.70 3.54 8.63
CA GLY A 22 9.31 3.88 10.00
C GLY A 22 8.02 3.23 10.47
N VAL A 23 7.39 2.40 9.64
CA VAL A 23 6.15 1.70 10.00
C VAL A 23 6.38 0.20 9.85
N PRO A 24 6.13 -0.60 10.89
CA PRO A 24 6.26 -2.05 10.77
C PRO A 24 5.16 -2.63 9.87
N VAL A 25 5.53 -3.63 9.07
CA VAL A 25 4.60 -4.33 8.19
C VAL A 25 4.52 -5.78 8.67
N GLU A 26 3.31 -6.28 8.90
CA GLU A 26 3.08 -7.64 9.35
C GLU A 26 3.59 -8.66 8.35
N ASP A 27 4.11 -9.78 8.86
CA ASP A 27 4.62 -10.86 7.99
C ASP A 27 3.53 -11.42 7.08
N GLU A 28 2.29 -11.51 7.58
CA GLU A 28 1.16 -11.99 6.79
C GLU A 28 0.82 -11.04 5.65
N ALA A 29 0.91 -9.73 5.92
CA ALA A 29 0.72 -8.72 4.86
C ALA A 29 1.79 -8.85 3.80
N MET A 30 3.05 -9.04 4.21
CA MET A 30 4.15 -9.26 3.27
C MET A 30 3.92 -10.49 2.41
N ARG A 31 3.41 -11.57 3.00
CA ARG A 31 3.09 -12.78 2.25
C ARG A 31 2.01 -12.54 1.21
N GLN A 32 0.96 -11.82 1.59
CA GLN A 32 -0.09 -11.44 0.64
C GLN A 32 0.45 -10.59 -0.50
N LEU A 33 1.30 -9.61 -0.18
CA LEU A 33 1.91 -8.75 -1.20
C LEU A 33 2.74 -9.55 -2.20
N ARG A 34 3.52 -10.50 -1.73
CA ARG A 34 4.33 -11.35 -2.61
C ARG A 34 3.47 -12.22 -3.49
N ASN A 35 2.39 -12.77 -2.95
CA ASN A 35 1.44 -13.56 -3.73
C ASN A 35 0.77 -12.71 -4.80
N ILE A 36 0.38 -11.50 -4.47
CA ILE A 36 -0.24 -10.57 -5.41
C ILE A 36 0.75 -10.19 -6.52
N ALA A 37 1.98 -9.85 -6.14
CA ALA A 37 3.01 -9.44 -7.10
C ALA A 37 3.38 -10.56 -8.06
N ALA A 38 3.15 -11.81 -7.68
CA ALA A 38 3.41 -12.97 -8.53
C ALA A 38 2.33 -13.21 -9.60
N LEU A 39 1.20 -12.51 -9.53
CA LEU A 39 0.14 -12.68 -10.52
C LEU A 39 0.58 -12.14 -11.88
N PRO A 40 0.28 -12.88 -12.97
CA PRO A 40 0.82 -12.52 -14.29
C PRO A 40 0.25 -11.24 -14.89
N PHE A 41 -0.88 -10.77 -14.42
CA PHE A 41 -1.54 -9.59 -14.95
C PHE A 41 -1.26 -8.31 -14.15
N VAL A 42 -0.39 -8.36 -13.16
CA VAL A 42 0.03 -7.15 -12.44
C VAL A 42 0.90 -6.31 -13.37
N HIS A 43 0.51 -5.05 -13.55
CA HIS A 43 1.20 -4.15 -14.45
C HIS A 43 2.21 -3.29 -13.69
N ARG A 44 3.48 -3.35 -14.09
CA ARG A 44 4.60 -2.59 -13.54
C ARG A 44 4.96 -3.01 -12.12
N HIS A 45 4.29 -2.48 -11.10
CA HIS A 45 4.64 -2.76 -9.72
C HIS A 45 3.43 -2.62 -8.80
N VAL A 46 3.51 -3.28 -7.66
CA VAL A 46 2.54 -3.09 -6.57
C VAL A 46 3.04 -1.94 -5.70
N ALA A 47 2.18 -1.00 -5.34
CA ALA A 47 2.53 0.10 -4.45
C ALA A 47 1.88 -0.13 -3.09
N VAL A 48 2.66 0.08 -2.02
CA VAL A 48 2.23 -0.20 -0.65
C VAL A 48 2.30 1.07 0.18
N MET A 49 1.19 1.42 0.80
CA MET A 49 1.06 2.62 1.60
C MET A 49 1.36 2.31 3.08
N PRO A 50 1.63 3.36 3.91
CA PRO A 50 2.02 3.14 5.31
C PRO A 50 1.01 2.41 6.18
N ASP A 51 -0.26 2.43 5.80
CA ASP A 51 -1.34 1.78 6.55
C ASP A 51 -1.61 0.33 6.14
N VAL A 52 -0.69 -0.28 5.39
CA VAL A 52 -0.87 -1.62 4.87
C VAL A 52 -1.06 -2.66 5.97
N HIS A 53 -2.02 -3.55 5.77
CA HIS A 53 -2.26 -4.67 6.66
C HIS A 53 -2.94 -5.81 5.90
N MET A 54 -2.96 -7.00 6.50
CA MET A 54 -3.58 -8.14 5.89
C MET A 54 -5.07 -7.89 5.68
N GLY A 55 -5.54 -8.19 4.48
CA GLY A 55 -6.95 -8.12 4.14
C GLY A 55 -7.50 -9.46 3.72
N LYS A 56 -8.81 -9.50 3.49
CA LYS A 56 -9.49 -10.70 3.01
C LYS A 56 -9.33 -10.78 1.50
N GLY A 57 -8.46 -11.67 1.05
CA GLY A 57 -8.15 -11.84 -0.37
C GLY A 57 -6.98 -11.01 -0.85
N ALA A 58 -6.88 -9.77 -0.43
CA ALA A 58 -5.77 -8.88 -0.78
C ALA A 58 -5.49 -7.92 0.37
N THR A 59 -4.28 -7.36 0.40
CA THR A 59 -3.91 -6.39 1.43
C THR A 59 -4.73 -5.12 1.32
N VAL A 60 -5.04 -4.54 2.48
CA VAL A 60 -5.57 -3.19 2.57
C VAL A 60 -4.37 -2.23 2.56
N GLY A 61 -4.51 -1.08 1.91
CA GLY A 61 -3.42 -0.11 1.82
C GLY A 61 -2.44 -0.40 0.71
N SER A 62 -2.83 -1.16 -0.29
CA SER A 62 -2.00 -1.43 -1.46
C SER A 62 -2.71 -0.99 -2.73
N VAL A 63 -1.91 -0.60 -3.73
CA VAL A 63 -2.40 -0.29 -5.07
C VAL A 63 -1.89 -1.38 -6.00
N ILE A 64 -2.81 -2.09 -6.63
CA ILE A 64 -2.49 -3.23 -7.48
C ILE A 64 -2.94 -2.90 -8.92
N PRO A 65 -2.03 -2.39 -9.75
CA PRO A 65 -2.39 -2.11 -11.15
C PRO A 65 -2.48 -3.42 -11.92
N THR A 66 -3.54 -3.58 -12.68
CA THR A 66 -3.74 -4.77 -13.50
C THR A 66 -3.89 -4.40 -14.96
N ARG A 67 -3.52 -5.32 -15.83
CA ARG A 67 -3.63 -5.13 -17.26
C ARG A 67 -4.38 -6.31 -17.86
N GLY A 68 -5.53 -6.02 -18.49
CA GLY A 68 -6.35 -7.05 -19.10
C GLY A 68 -7.10 -7.94 -18.11
N ALA A 69 -7.20 -7.52 -16.85
CA ALA A 69 -7.86 -8.30 -15.81
C ALA A 69 -8.47 -7.42 -14.73
N ILE A 70 -9.53 -7.91 -14.12
CA ILE A 70 -10.15 -7.33 -12.94
C ILE A 70 -10.09 -8.39 -11.84
N VAL A 71 -9.67 -7.98 -10.63
CA VAL A 71 -9.53 -8.89 -9.50
C VAL A 71 -10.59 -8.54 -8.45
N PRO A 72 -11.75 -9.22 -8.44
CA PRO A 72 -12.81 -8.87 -7.48
C PRO A 72 -12.37 -9.00 -6.02
N ALA A 73 -11.51 -9.96 -5.71
CA ALA A 73 -11.00 -10.16 -4.36
C ALA A 73 -10.17 -8.98 -3.83
N ALA A 74 -9.67 -8.14 -4.74
CA ALA A 74 -8.87 -6.97 -4.37
C ALA A 74 -9.71 -5.71 -4.17
N VAL A 75 -11.01 -5.77 -4.44
CA VAL A 75 -11.90 -4.64 -4.23
C VAL A 75 -12.19 -4.52 -2.73
N GLY A 76 -12.05 -3.31 -2.20
CA GLY A 76 -12.24 -3.07 -0.78
C GLY A 76 -13.69 -3.25 -0.34
N VAL A 77 -13.87 -3.61 0.92
CA VAL A 77 -15.18 -3.76 1.53
C VAL A 77 -15.84 -2.38 1.72
N ASP A 78 -15.02 -1.38 1.99
CA ASP A 78 -15.48 0.00 2.25
C ASP A 78 -15.08 0.91 1.09
N ILE A 79 -15.70 0.71 -0.05
CA ILE A 79 -15.31 1.37 -1.30
C ILE A 79 -15.54 2.88 -1.23
N GLY A 80 -16.53 3.33 -0.51
CA GLY A 80 -16.84 4.75 -0.38
C GLY A 80 -15.97 5.49 0.62
N CYS A 81 -15.07 4.81 1.30
CA CYS A 81 -14.18 5.42 2.28
C CYS A 81 -13.11 6.25 1.58
N GLY A 82 -12.90 7.45 2.06
CA GLY A 82 -11.88 8.32 1.52
C GLY A 82 -11.31 9.24 2.58
N MET A 83 -10.20 9.83 2.26
CA MET A 83 -9.55 10.79 3.14
C MET A 83 -9.24 12.06 2.36
N CYS A 84 -9.36 13.20 3.02
CA CYS A 84 -8.82 14.42 2.47
C CYS A 84 -7.91 15.08 3.49
N ALA A 85 -6.92 15.78 3.01
CA ALA A 85 -5.94 16.41 3.87
C ALA A 85 -5.74 17.86 3.46
N VAL A 86 -5.61 18.72 4.46
CA VAL A 86 -5.29 20.13 4.25
C VAL A 86 -4.08 20.45 5.11
N GLN A 87 -3.04 20.98 4.47
CA GLN A 87 -1.87 21.43 5.21
C GLN A 87 -2.14 22.78 5.84
N LEU A 88 -1.95 22.86 7.15
CA LEU A 88 -2.16 24.09 7.90
C LEU A 88 -0.81 24.67 8.31
N SER A 89 -0.82 25.97 8.64
CA SER A 89 0.35 26.63 9.24
C SER A 89 0.49 26.33 10.74
N LEU A 90 -0.50 25.63 11.31
CA LEU A 90 -0.52 25.25 12.72
C LEU A 90 0.25 23.95 12.94
N GLY A 91 0.96 23.87 14.07
CA GLY A 91 1.57 22.63 14.52
C GLY A 91 0.73 21.96 15.60
N ALA A 92 1.17 20.77 16.01
CA ALA A 92 0.44 19.99 17.01
C ALA A 92 0.28 20.73 18.34
N ARG A 93 1.29 21.54 18.70
CA ARG A 93 1.25 22.32 19.95
C ARG A 93 0.22 23.44 19.94
N ASP A 94 -0.28 23.81 18.76
CA ASP A 94 -1.30 24.86 18.64
C ASP A 94 -2.71 24.32 18.86
N LEU A 95 -2.84 22.99 18.98
CA LEU A 95 -4.11 22.34 19.21
C LEU A 95 -4.43 22.28 20.69
N PRO A 96 -5.72 22.40 21.06
CA PRO A 96 -6.12 22.26 22.46
C PRO A 96 -5.93 20.83 22.95
N ASP A 97 -5.67 20.67 24.25
CA ASP A 97 -5.50 19.35 24.87
C ASP A 97 -6.82 18.59 25.05
N THR A 98 -7.94 19.28 24.97
CA THR A 98 -9.26 18.67 25.13
C THR A 98 -10.21 19.10 24.03
#